data_290ed6c4febb2d7f5d94586af733573c
#
_entry.id   290ed6c4febb2d7f5d94586af733573c
#
_cell.length_a   1.000
_cell.length_b   1.000
_cell.length_c   1.000
_cell.angle_alpha   90.00
_cell.angle_beta   90.00
_cell.angle_gamma   90.00
#
_symmetry.space_group_name_H-M   'P 1'
#
loop_
_entity.id
_entity.type
_entity.pdbx_description
1 polymer ?
#
loop_
_entity_poly.entity_id
_entity_poly.type
_entity_poly.pdbx_seq_one_letter_code
_entity_poly.pdbx_strand_id
1 'polypeptide(L)'
;MLKRIVRPVVLAICLAMVAATAFAAPKYVFYFIGDGLGPTQRMAAELYNKQEKNDAEAKLVMNTFPNAALVTTYSDNTLITDSAAGGTALACGYKTTNGYLGKLPDGTDVKSIAEAAQEKGYAVGIVTSTRLTHATPASFSAHNPDRNAANAIAVDQSDSGFDFFAGGGYRHFVAKDNAQGLKSKRKDDKDVVKMFADQGYKTFVGDSTRDAFRAYKPKKGEKVFAALTYSHLPYEVERRNSKLTENKLPSLVELTEKAIQTLDAQQKPFFLMVEGGRIDHAAHAHDPASTILDTIAMDEAVAAAYEFYKKHPEETLIVTAADHETGGVGLGISMDSKGYFLNLKCLEKVRVSAEDNLNKYYNKLAKKESDLKKRHAAFIAYVEKQWGLTDRTASEDKILAKAMDAQDKNQSLPKGEKELYGYSYTPTMVAVTDLLSQRARVSWTSFVHTGTFIPATSIGVGAERFTGFIDNTDIPNRMAEVMEVKLSGIKHVDSKALLGDTFGPQTKYSKIPYNK
;
A
#
# COMPACT_ATOMS: atom_id res chain seq x y z
N MET A 1 -61.92 26.87 -14.44
CA MET A 1 -61.55 25.44 -14.62
C MET A 1 -60.05 25.22 -14.87
N LEU A 2 -59.35 26.08 -15.53
CA LEU A 2 -57.89 25.91 -15.86
C LEU A 2 -56.96 25.81 -14.61
N LYS A 3 -57.25 26.55 -13.51
CA LYS A 3 -56.40 26.54 -12.30
C LYS A 3 -56.45 25.25 -11.46
N ARG A 4 -57.42 24.36 -11.69
CA ARG A 4 -57.54 23.08 -10.96
C ARG A 4 -56.80 21.92 -11.64
N ILE A 5 -56.46 22.04 -12.92
CA ILE A 5 -55.76 20.96 -13.69
C ILE A 5 -54.23 21.17 -13.67
N VAL A 6 -53.76 22.41 -13.55
CA VAL A 6 -52.30 22.70 -13.57
C VAL A 6 -51.57 22.24 -12.31
N ARG A 7 -52.22 22.29 -11.12
CA ARG A 7 -51.61 21.88 -9.87
C ARG A 7 -51.20 20.37 -9.80
N PRO A 8 -52.08 19.43 -10.17
CA PRO A 8 -51.69 18.01 -10.14
C PRO A 8 -50.67 17.63 -11.23
N VAL A 9 -50.64 18.29 -12.38
CA VAL A 9 -49.69 18.05 -13.46
C VAL A 9 -48.29 18.57 -13.09
N VAL A 10 -48.18 19.75 -12.47
CA VAL A 10 -46.91 20.28 -11.97
C VAL A 10 -46.38 19.44 -10.80
N LEU A 11 -47.27 18.97 -9.91
CA LEU A 11 -46.86 18.09 -8.82
C LEU A 11 -46.40 16.70 -9.33
N ALA A 12 -47.03 16.16 -10.37
CA ALA A 12 -46.64 14.90 -11.00
C ALA A 12 -45.31 15.05 -11.78
N ILE A 13 -45.06 16.17 -12.41
CA ILE A 13 -43.77 16.48 -13.09
C ILE A 13 -42.67 16.72 -12.06
N CYS A 14 -42.95 17.40 -10.94
CA CYS A 14 -41.99 17.54 -9.84
C CYS A 14 -41.73 16.22 -9.12
N LEU A 15 -42.73 15.35 -8.94
CA LEU A 15 -42.53 13.98 -8.41
C LEU A 15 -41.81 13.07 -9.41
N ALA A 16 -41.97 13.24 -10.71
CA ALA A 16 -41.21 12.51 -11.73
C ALA A 16 -39.75 12.99 -11.85
N MET A 17 -39.46 14.29 -11.52
CA MET A 17 -38.09 14.79 -11.45
C MET A 17 -37.36 14.44 -10.13
N VAL A 18 -38.09 13.97 -9.12
CA VAL A 18 -37.54 13.36 -7.88
C VAL A 18 -37.53 11.82 -7.98
N ALA A 19 -37.93 11.24 -9.12
CA ALA A 19 -37.53 9.87 -9.41
C ALA A 19 -36.01 9.85 -9.41
N ALA A 20 -35.44 9.47 -8.26
CA ALA A 20 -34.02 9.23 -8.10
C ALA A 20 -33.55 8.49 -9.36
N THR A 21 -32.62 9.05 -10.07
CA THR A 21 -31.85 8.30 -11.06
C THR A 21 -31.25 7.13 -10.27
N ALA A 22 -31.96 6.01 -10.26
CA ALA A 22 -31.40 4.76 -9.81
C ALA A 22 -30.27 4.48 -10.81
N PHE A 23 -29.06 4.92 -10.50
CA PHE A 23 -27.90 4.52 -11.26
C PHE A 23 -27.85 3.00 -11.19
N ALA A 24 -27.77 2.35 -12.35
CA ALA A 24 -27.49 0.92 -12.36
C ALA A 24 -26.17 0.68 -11.61
N ALA A 25 -26.07 -0.42 -10.88
CA ALA A 25 -24.85 -0.79 -10.18
C ALA A 25 -23.66 -0.79 -11.17
N PRO A 26 -22.47 -0.28 -10.76
CA PRO A 26 -21.32 -0.24 -11.65
C PRO A 26 -20.94 -1.65 -12.08
N LYS A 27 -20.64 -1.83 -13.37
CA LYS A 27 -20.11 -3.09 -13.89
C LYS A 27 -18.64 -3.28 -13.55
N TYR A 28 -17.89 -2.18 -13.42
CA TYR A 28 -16.46 -2.19 -13.22
C TYR A 28 -16.11 -1.39 -12.00
N VAL A 29 -15.53 -2.05 -11.00
CA VAL A 29 -15.15 -1.42 -9.73
C VAL A 29 -13.66 -1.57 -9.52
N PHE A 30 -12.97 -0.45 -9.35
CA PHE A 30 -11.56 -0.37 -9.00
C PHE A 30 -11.44 0.19 -7.59
N TYR A 31 -10.74 -0.53 -6.73
CA TYR A 31 -10.47 -0.11 -5.37
C TYR A 31 -8.96 -0.08 -5.11
N PHE A 32 -8.40 1.12 -5.05
CA PHE A 32 -6.98 1.35 -4.80
C PHE A 32 -6.73 1.62 -3.33
N ILE A 33 -5.76 0.92 -2.74
CA ILE A 33 -5.34 1.12 -1.35
C ILE A 33 -3.84 1.39 -1.33
N GLY A 34 -3.44 2.57 -0.86
CA GLY A 34 -2.05 2.89 -0.56
C GLY A 34 -1.76 2.53 0.90
N ASP A 35 -1.03 1.44 1.12
CA ASP A 35 -0.58 1.08 2.47
C ASP A 35 0.32 2.20 3.01
N GLY A 36 -0.05 2.79 4.15
CA GLY A 36 0.66 3.91 4.76
C GLY A 36 0.54 5.26 4.05
N LEU A 37 -0.35 5.39 3.05
CA LEU A 37 -0.50 6.59 2.22
C LEU A 37 -1.30 7.69 2.92
N GLY A 38 -0.63 8.46 3.77
CA GLY A 38 -1.21 9.66 4.35
C GLY A 38 -1.29 10.86 3.38
N PRO A 39 -1.91 11.95 3.82
CA PRO A 39 -2.08 13.16 3.01
C PRO A 39 -0.76 13.79 2.61
N THR A 40 0.25 13.70 3.46
CA THR A 40 1.57 14.31 3.22
C THR A 40 2.40 13.53 2.22
N GLN A 41 2.38 12.19 2.26
CA GLN A 41 3.02 11.33 1.26
C GLN A 41 2.43 11.60 -0.14
N ARG A 42 1.11 11.70 -0.22
CA ARG A 42 0.38 12.02 -1.45
C ARG A 42 0.74 13.40 -1.99
N MET A 43 0.80 14.41 -1.12
CA MET A 43 1.22 15.77 -1.49
C MET A 43 2.69 15.82 -1.92
N ALA A 44 3.59 15.12 -1.20
CA ALA A 44 5.01 15.05 -1.55
C ALA A 44 5.23 14.48 -2.96
N ALA A 45 4.50 13.42 -3.32
CA ALA A 45 4.56 12.83 -4.66
C ALA A 45 4.08 13.79 -5.75
N GLU A 46 2.99 14.54 -5.52
CA GLU A 46 2.53 15.56 -6.46
C GLU A 46 3.54 16.70 -6.63
N LEU A 47 4.08 17.21 -5.54
CA LEU A 47 5.08 18.28 -5.57
C LEU A 47 6.38 17.83 -6.24
N TYR A 48 6.79 16.57 -6.00
CA TYR A 48 7.94 15.98 -6.69
C TYR A 48 7.72 15.94 -8.21
N ASN A 49 6.55 15.46 -8.66
CA ASN A 49 6.21 15.45 -10.09
C ASN A 49 6.24 16.85 -10.72
N LYS A 50 5.75 17.88 -9.99
CA LYS A 50 5.81 19.28 -10.45
C LYS A 50 7.26 19.75 -10.63
N GLN A 51 8.13 19.44 -9.66
CA GLN A 51 9.54 19.83 -9.71
C GLN A 51 10.34 19.03 -10.76
N GLU A 52 10.11 17.71 -10.87
CA GLU A 52 10.79 16.85 -11.83
C GLU A 52 10.43 17.21 -13.27
N LYS A 53 9.13 17.40 -13.56
CA LYS A 53 8.63 17.74 -14.89
C LYS A 53 8.77 19.21 -15.25
N ASN A 54 9.15 20.05 -14.28
CA ASN A 54 9.12 21.50 -14.39
C ASN A 54 7.76 22.02 -14.90
N ASP A 55 6.68 21.43 -14.36
CA ASP A 55 5.28 21.71 -14.73
C ASP A 55 4.46 21.98 -13.46
N ALA A 56 4.08 23.24 -13.27
CA ALA A 56 3.30 23.68 -12.12
C ALA A 56 1.88 23.08 -12.10
N GLU A 57 1.35 22.67 -13.26
CA GLU A 57 0.02 22.09 -13.39
C GLU A 57 0.00 20.56 -13.27
N ALA A 58 1.18 19.91 -13.20
CA ALA A 58 1.25 18.46 -13.01
C ALA A 58 0.53 18.05 -11.72
N LYS A 59 -0.38 17.08 -11.83
CA LYS A 59 -1.16 16.53 -10.72
C LYS A 59 -1.05 15.01 -10.72
N LEU A 60 -1.18 14.41 -9.56
CA LEU A 60 -1.51 12.99 -9.48
C LEU A 60 -2.94 12.77 -10.00
N VAL A 61 -3.16 11.69 -10.74
CA VAL A 61 -4.50 11.37 -11.30
C VAL A 61 -5.51 11.22 -10.17
N MET A 62 -5.15 10.54 -9.08
CA MET A 62 -6.00 10.39 -7.91
C MET A 62 -6.39 11.73 -7.26
N ASN A 63 -5.61 12.81 -7.46
CA ASN A 63 -5.91 14.16 -6.97
C ASN A 63 -6.84 14.95 -7.90
N THR A 64 -7.15 14.43 -9.08
CA THR A 64 -8.08 15.05 -10.03
C THR A 64 -9.53 14.57 -9.86
N PHE A 65 -9.76 13.54 -9.06
CA PHE A 65 -11.09 12.97 -8.85
C PHE A 65 -12.00 13.97 -8.11
N PRO A 66 -13.25 14.11 -8.53
CA PRO A 66 -14.12 15.20 -8.07
C PRO A 66 -14.64 15.03 -6.64
N ASN A 67 -14.67 13.80 -6.11
CA ASN A 67 -15.17 13.51 -4.78
C ASN A 67 -14.02 13.17 -3.84
N ALA A 68 -14.05 13.73 -2.62
CA ALA A 68 -13.02 13.52 -1.64
C ALA A 68 -13.61 13.37 -0.22
N ALA A 69 -12.94 12.54 0.60
CA ALA A 69 -13.25 12.36 2.02
C ALA A 69 -11.97 12.39 2.86
N LEU A 70 -12.12 12.76 4.14
CA LEU A 70 -11.16 12.51 5.20
C LEU A 70 -11.65 11.31 6.01
N VAL A 71 -10.78 10.32 6.23
CA VAL A 71 -11.16 9.02 6.76
C VAL A 71 -10.40 8.72 8.04
N THR A 72 -11.10 8.30 9.10
CA THR A 72 -10.51 7.80 10.34
C THR A 72 -10.06 6.36 10.17
N THR A 73 -8.98 5.97 10.87
CA THR A 73 -8.33 4.67 10.63
C THR A 73 -8.16 3.78 11.86
N TYR A 74 -8.53 4.24 13.06
CA TYR A 74 -8.37 3.47 14.29
C TYR A 74 -8.94 2.04 14.21
N SER A 75 -8.35 1.11 14.97
CA SER A 75 -8.83 -0.28 15.08
C SER A 75 -9.78 -0.47 16.27
N ASP A 76 -10.27 -1.69 16.49
CA ASP A 76 -11.14 -1.99 17.65
C ASP A 76 -10.40 -1.84 18.98
N ASN A 77 -9.13 -2.24 19.02
CA ASN A 77 -8.36 -2.35 20.27
C ASN A 77 -7.31 -1.25 20.49
N THR A 78 -7.10 -0.35 19.51
CA THR A 78 -6.13 0.75 19.63
C THR A 78 -6.45 1.90 18.69
N LEU A 79 -6.07 3.13 19.10
CA LEU A 79 -6.25 4.33 18.28
C LEU A 79 -5.30 4.38 17.05
N ILE A 80 -4.28 3.55 17.03
CA ILE A 80 -3.37 3.40 15.88
C ILE A 80 -3.53 2.00 15.32
N THR A 81 -4.09 1.90 14.12
CA THR A 81 -4.31 0.61 13.44
C THR A 81 -3.01 0.02 12.90
N ASP A 82 -2.98 -1.31 12.74
CA ASP A 82 -2.05 -1.96 11.81
C ASP A 82 -2.74 -2.22 10.46
N SER A 83 -1.99 -2.63 9.44
CA SER A 83 -2.55 -2.90 8.10
C SER A 83 -3.56 -4.07 8.09
N ALA A 84 -3.51 -4.99 9.07
CA ALA A 84 -4.48 -6.09 9.12
C ALA A 84 -5.86 -5.59 9.54
N ALA A 85 -5.94 -4.82 10.63
CA ALA A 85 -7.19 -4.25 11.10
C ALA A 85 -7.68 -3.12 10.16
N GLY A 86 -6.78 -2.25 9.68
CA GLY A 86 -7.09 -1.23 8.68
C GLY A 86 -7.61 -1.83 7.37
N GLY A 87 -6.89 -2.84 6.84
CA GLY A 87 -7.30 -3.59 5.65
C GLY A 87 -8.63 -4.32 5.83
N THR A 88 -8.86 -4.94 6.99
CA THR A 88 -10.16 -5.58 7.31
C THR A 88 -11.30 -4.57 7.37
N ALA A 89 -11.05 -3.38 7.95
CA ALA A 89 -12.06 -2.32 7.95
C ALA A 89 -12.41 -1.88 6.52
N LEU A 90 -11.40 -1.70 5.65
CA LEU A 90 -11.58 -1.34 4.23
C LEU A 90 -12.15 -2.47 3.37
N ALA A 91 -11.92 -3.73 3.74
CA ALA A 91 -12.43 -4.87 2.98
C ALA A 91 -13.82 -5.31 3.43
N CYS A 92 -14.08 -5.35 4.74
CA CYS A 92 -15.27 -6.01 5.31
C CYS A 92 -16.27 -5.04 5.94
N GLY A 93 -15.86 -3.77 6.20
CA GLY A 93 -16.75 -2.78 6.83
C GLY A 93 -16.89 -2.93 8.36
N TYR A 94 -15.92 -3.58 9.01
CA TYR A 94 -15.92 -3.79 10.46
C TYR A 94 -14.58 -3.43 11.08
N LYS A 95 -14.62 -2.80 12.27
CA LYS A 95 -13.42 -2.66 13.10
C LYS A 95 -13.04 -4.02 13.69
N THR A 96 -11.74 -4.29 13.76
CA THR A 96 -11.20 -5.50 14.37
C THR A 96 -9.92 -5.24 15.16
N THR A 97 -9.43 -6.27 15.83
CA THR A 97 -8.18 -6.24 16.60
C THR A 97 -6.97 -6.20 15.64
N ASN A 98 -5.97 -5.39 15.96
CA ASN A 98 -4.70 -5.36 15.21
C ASN A 98 -4.15 -6.78 15.04
N GLY A 99 -3.73 -7.12 13.83
CA GLY A 99 -3.26 -8.44 13.45
C GLY A 99 -4.32 -9.36 12.84
N TYR A 100 -5.61 -9.08 12.97
CA TYR A 100 -6.72 -9.90 12.46
C TYR A 100 -7.07 -9.55 11.01
N LEU A 101 -7.29 -10.57 10.21
CA LEU A 101 -7.65 -10.50 8.78
C LEU A 101 -9.04 -11.09 8.56
N GLY A 102 -9.97 -10.31 8.03
CA GLY A 102 -11.32 -10.78 7.70
C GLY A 102 -12.10 -11.39 8.87
N LYS A 103 -11.76 -11.01 10.11
CA LYS A 103 -12.39 -11.53 11.35
C LYS A 103 -12.75 -10.40 12.30
N LEU A 104 -13.82 -10.62 13.09
CA LEU A 104 -14.16 -9.78 14.24
C LEU A 104 -13.23 -10.09 15.43
N PRO A 105 -13.23 -9.23 16.48
CA PRO A 105 -12.44 -9.46 17.69
C PRO A 105 -12.74 -10.78 18.42
N ASP A 106 -13.93 -11.33 18.27
CA ASP A 106 -14.33 -12.63 18.83
C ASP A 106 -13.94 -13.83 17.96
N GLY A 107 -13.29 -13.59 16.81
CA GLY A 107 -12.85 -14.61 15.87
C GLY A 107 -13.88 -14.98 14.79
N THR A 108 -15.05 -14.36 14.77
CA THR A 108 -16.07 -14.59 13.73
C THR A 108 -15.57 -14.09 12.38
N ASP A 109 -15.73 -14.89 11.31
CA ASP A 109 -15.39 -14.49 9.94
C ASP A 109 -16.37 -13.42 9.42
N VAL A 110 -15.84 -12.41 8.75
CA VAL A 110 -16.62 -11.36 8.09
C VAL A 110 -16.27 -11.27 6.61
N LYS A 111 -17.32 -11.28 5.79
CA LYS A 111 -17.21 -11.26 4.33
C LYS A 111 -16.62 -9.95 3.85
N SER A 112 -15.63 -10.02 2.96
CA SER A 112 -15.08 -8.87 2.26
C SER A 112 -15.97 -8.42 1.10
N ILE A 113 -15.81 -7.18 0.66
CA ILE A 113 -16.46 -6.63 -0.53
C ILE A 113 -16.07 -7.41 -1.80
N ALA A 114 -14.86 -7.98 -1.84
CA ALA A 114 -14.38 -8.82 -2.94
C ALA A 114 -15.17 -10.14 -3.01
N GLU A 115 -15.38 -10.80 -1.87
CA GLU A 115 -16.22 -12.02 -1.78
C GLU A 115 -17.68 -11.71 -2.10
N ALA A 116 -18.21 -10.59 -1.60
CA ALA A 116 -19.58 -10.16 -1.91
C ALA A 116 -19.76 -9.85 -3.41
N ALA A 117 -18.74 -9.27 -4.05
CA ALA A 117 -18.73 -9.07 -5.50
C ALA A 117 -18.72 -10.39 -6.25
N GLN A 118 -17.89 -11.36 -5.84
CA GLN A 118 -17.84 -12.69 -6.45
C GLN A 118 -19.19 -13.41 -6.34
N GLU A 119 -19.84 -13.37 -5.19
CA GLU A 119 -21.19 -13.95 -4.98
C GLU A 119 -22.25 -13.34 -5.92
N LYS A 120 -22.12 -12.05 -6.24
CA LYS A 120 -22.99 -11.36 -7.22
C LYS A 120 -22.62 -11.71 -8.68
N GLY A 121 -21.53 -12.44 -8.90
CA GLY A 121 -21.08 -12.88 -10.23
C GLY A 121 -20.03 -11.98 -10.89
N TYR A 122 -19.45 -11.04 -10.16
CA TYR A 122 -18.30 -10.29 -10.64
C TYR A 122 -17.07 -11.19 -10.78
N ALA A 123 -16.22 -10.92 -11.77
CA ALA A 123 -14.85 -11.40 -11.76
C ALA A 123 -14.06 -10.62 -10.73
N VAL A 124 -13.17 -11.27 -9.98
CA VAL A 124 -12.44 -10.62 -8.88
C VAL A 124 -10.94 -10.72 -9.10
N GLY A 125 -10.23 -9.60 -8.93
CA GLY A 125 -8.79 -9.53 -9.00
C GLY A 125 -8.17 -8.84 -7.80
N ILE A 126 -7.00 -9.32 -7.39
CA ILE A 126 -6.15 -8.75 -6.34
C ILE A 126 -4.76 -8.51 -6.92
N VAL A 127 -4.28 -7.26 -6.83
CA VAL A 127 -2.96 -6.84 -7.27
C VAL A 127 -2.24 -6.14 -6.12
N THR A 128 -0.96 -6.40 -5.95
CA THR A 128 -0.16 -5.73 -4.90
C THR A 128 1.30 -5.58 -5.29
N SER A 129 1.94 -4.52 -4.83
CA SER A 129 3.40 -4.38 -4.86
C SER A 129 4.10 -5.10 -3.70
N THR A 130 3.35 -5.64 -2.72
CA THR A 130 3.90 -6.47 -1.64
C THR A 130 3.90 -7.96 -2.00
N ARG A 131 4.11 -8.84 -1.00
CA ARG A 131 3.75 -10.24 -1.13
C ARG A 131 2.23 -10.39 -1.09
N LEU A 132 1.68 -11.29 -1.87
CA LEU A 132 0.23 -11.56 -1.91
C LEU A 132 -0.36 -11.91 -0.53
N THR A 133 0.44 -12.55 0.33
CA THR A 133 0.07 -12.86 1.72
C THR A 133 0.33 -11.70 2.71
N HIS A 134 0.57 -10.46 2.25
CA HIS A 134 0.63 -9.27 3.11
C HIS A 134 -0.77 -8.95 3.65
N ALA A 135 -0.83 -8.17 4.71
CA ALA A 135 -2.07 -7.98 5.45
C ALA A 135 -3.20 -7.36 4.59
N THR A 136 -2.89 -6.31 3.84
CA THR A 136 -3.89 -5.58 3.06
C THR A 136 -4.53 -6.44 1.96
N PRO A 137 -3.78 -7.09 1.03
CA PRO A 137 -4.42 -7.98 0.04
C PRO A 137 -5.05 -9.22 0.68
N ALA A 138 -4.49 -9.71 1.81
CA ALA A 138 -5.05 -10.85 2.54
C ALA A 138 -6.41 -10.53 3.18
N SER A 139 -6.64 -9.29 3.64
CA SER A 139 -7.93 -8.88 4.22
C SER A 139 -9.11 -9.00 3.24
N PHE A 140 -8.83 -9.01 1.93
CA PHE A 140 -9.84 -9.19 0.88
C PHE A 140 -10.07 -10.66 0.51
N SER A 141 -9.16 -11.57 0.89
CA SER A 141 -9.06 -12.92 0.32
C SER A 141 -8.73 -14.02 1.34
N ALA A 142 -8.72 -13.71 2.63
CA ALA A 142 -8.39 -14.67 3.70
C ALA A 142 -9.03 -14.27 5.03
N HIS A 143 -9.25 -15.27 5.92
CA HIS A 143 -9.80 -15.09 7.25
C HIS A 143 -8.85 -15.70 8.30
N ASN A 144 -8.00 -14.89 8.92
CA ASN A 144 -7.00 -15.39 9.85
C ASN A 144 -6.81 -14.45 11.06
N PRO A 145 -6.75 -14.97 12.31
CA PRO A 145 -6.49 -14.14 13.49
C PRO A 145 -5.01 -13.72 13.62
N ASP A 146 -4.13 -14.13 12.70
CA ASP A 146 -2.71 -13.76 12.68
C ASP A 146 -2.24 -13.43 11.26
N ARG A 147 -1.99 -12.14 10.99
CA ARG A 147 -1.43 -11.65 9.73
C ARG A 147 -0.07 -12.27 9.35
N ASN A 148 0.62 -12.89 10.33
CA ASN A 148 1.91 -13.55 10.09
C ASN A 148 1.75 -15.03 9.69
N ALA A 149 0.55 -15.59 9.73
CA ALA A 149 0.24 -16.94 9.28
C ALA A 149 0.28 -17.09 7.75
N ALA A 150 1.29 -16.53 7.09
CA ALA A 150 1.38 -16.37 5.64
C ALA A 150 1.18 -17.69 4.85
N ASN A 151 1.52 -18.86 5.43
CA ASN A 151 1.29 -20.15 4.78
C ASN A 151 -0.18 -20.57 4.78
N ALA A 152 -0.95 -20.23 5.83
CA ALA A 152 -2.39 -20.44 5.88
C ALA A 152 -3.09 -19.47 4.93
N ILE A 153 -2.74 -18.18 5.00
CA ILE A 153 -3.26 -17.13 4.12
C ILE A 153 -3.10 -17.51 2.63
N ALA A 154 -1.95 -18.10 2.25
CA ALA A 154 -1.74 -18.56 0.88
C ALA A 154 -2.72 -19.68 0.46
N VAL A 155 -3.13 -20.53 1.39
CA VAL A 155 -4.16 -21.57 1.16
C VAL A 155 -5.53 -20.91 1.01
N ASP A 156 -5.91 -20.01 1.93
CA ASP A 156 -7.19 -19.29 1.85
C ASP A 156 -7.33 -18.56 0.50
N GLN A 157 -6.23 -17.95 0.01
CA GLN A 157 -6.21 -17.30 -1.30
C GLN A 157 -6.44 -18.27 -2.45
N SER A 158 -5.90 -19.49 -2.39
CA SER A 158 -6.18 -20.50 -3.42
C SER A 158 -7.63 -21.00 -3.36
N ASP A 159 -8.22 -21.05 -2.19
CA ASP A 159 -9.57 -21.52 -1.98
C ASP A 159 -10.63 -20.44 -2.26
N SER A 160 -10.24 -19.16 -2.31
CA SER A 160 -11.14 -18.04 -2.64
C SER A 160 -11.78 -18.14 -4.02
N GLY A 161 -11.09 -18.76 -4.97
CA GLY A 161 -11.56 -18.91 -6.35
C GLY A 161 -11.60 -17.60 -7.14
N PHE A 162 -10.98 -16.49 -6.68
CA PHE A 162 -10.90 -15.22 -7.42
C PHE A 162 -10.20 -15.41 -8.77
N ASP A 163 -10.49 -14.54 -9.75
CA ASP A 163 -10.05 -14.75 -11.13
C ASP A 163 -8.61 -14.31 -11.41
N PHE A 164 -8.07 -13.39 -10.57
CA PHE A 164 -6.74 -12.84 -10.79
C PHE A 164 -6.01 -12.53 -9.50
N PHE A 165 -4.76 -13.02 -9.38
CA PHE A 165 -3.81 -12.61 -8.35
C PHE A 165 -2.48 -12.22 -8.98
N ALA A 166 -1.92 -11.05 -8.65
CA ALA A 166 -0.57 -10.68 -9.04
C ALA A 166 0.17 -9.87 -7.96
N GLY A 167 1.40 -10.27 -7.67
CA GLY A 167 2.27 -9.61 -6.70
C GLY A 167 3.56 -10.36 -6.44
N GLY A 168 4.12 -10.20 -5.24
CA GLY A 168 5.28 -10.92 -4.76
C GLY A 168 4.94 -12.13 -3.87
N GLY A 169 5.97 -12.73 -3.26
CA GLY A 169 5.82 -13.66 -2.13
C GLY A 169 5.70 -15.14 -2.48
N TYR A 170 6.24 -15.59 -3.62
CA TYR A 170 6.15 -17.00 -4.00
C TYR A 170 6.63 -17.97 -2.92
N ARG A 171 7.49 -17.52 -2.01
CA ARG A 171 8.03 -18.34 -0.91
C ARG A 171 6.96 -18.99 -0.01
N HIS A 172 5.74 -18.48 0.00
CA HIS A 172 4.62 -19.01 0.78
C HIS A 172 3.66 -19.89 -0.04
N PHE A 173 3.87 -19.97 -1.35
CA PHE A 173 3.03 -20.72 -2.28
C PHE A 173 3.73 -21.99 -2.80
N VAL A 174 5.04 -21.92 -3.07
CA VAL A 174 5.81 -23.08 -3.59
C VAL A 174 6.08 -24.13 -2.50
N ALA A 175 5.99 -25.40 -2.86
CA ALA A 175 6.39 -26.51 -2.00
C ALA A 175 7.88 -26.41 -1.62
N LYS A 176 8.29 -27.11 -0.54
CA LYS A 176 9.71 -27.14 -0.09
C LYS A 176 10.64 -27.70 -1.16
N ASP A 177 10.19 -28.72 -1.87
CA ASP A 177 10.90 -29.50 -2.87
C ASP A 177 10.32 -29.28 -4.28
N ASN A 178 9.93 -28.04 -4.58
CA ASN A 178 9.36 -27.68 -5.87
C ASN A 178 10.35 -27.90 -7.04
N ALA A 179 9.83 -28.33 -8.19
CA ALA A 179 10.61 -28.66 -9.38
C ALA A 179 11.42 -27.48 -9.95
N GLN A 180 11.05 -26.23 -9.65
CA GLN A 180 11.75 -25.04 -10.12
C GLN A 180 12.97 -24.69 -9.24
N GLY A 181 13.22 -25.39 -8.13
CA GLY A 181 14.30 -25.07 -7.19
C GLY A 181 14.15 -23.73 -6.47
N LEU A 182 12.93 -23.18 -6.44
CA LEU A 182 12.63 -21.92 -5.77
C LEU A 182 12.65 -22.10 -4.24
N LYS A 183 13.20 -21.10 -3.53
CA LYS A 183 13.27 -21.16 -2.06
C LYS A 183 11.87 -21.01 -1.45
N SER A 184 11.46 -22.01 -0.66
CA SER A 184 10.21 -22.00 0.10
C SER A 184 10.39 -21.53 1.54
N LYS A 185 9.34 -20.94 2.11
CA LYS A 185 9.15 -20.67 3.55
C LYS A 185 7.98 -21.46 4.14
N ARG A 186 7.39 -22.38 3.37
CA ARG A 186 6.35 -23.26 3.89
C ARG A 186 6.92 -24.22 4.93
N LYS A 187 6.12 -24.48 5.97
CA LYS A 187 6.47 -25.42 7.04
C LYS A 187 5.73 -26.76 6.89
N ASP A 188 4.67 -26.75 6.06
CA ASP A 188 3.88 -27.92 5.67
C ASP A 188 4.33 -28.49 4.32
N ASP A 189 3.67 -29.53 3.83
CA ASP A 189 4.00 -30.21 2.58
C ASP A 189 3.07 -29.78 1.40
N LYS A 190 2.32 -28.68 1.58
CA LYS A 190 1.43 -28.18 0.54
C LYS A 190 2.20 -27.49 -0.59
N ASP A 191 1.78 -27.74 -1.82
CA ASP A 191 2.12 -26.95 -3.00
C ASP A 191 0.91 -26.10 -3.42
N VAL A 192 0.88 -24.86 -2.97
CA VAL A 192 -0.25 -23.96 -3.25
C VAL A 192 -0.25 -23.50 -4.71
N VAL A 193 0.93 -23.43 -5.36
CA VAL A 193 1.00 -23.16 -6.80
C VAL A 193 0.30 -24.26 -7.58
N LYS A 194 0.50 -25.53 -7.19
CA LYS A 194 -0.22 -26.66 -7.78
C LYS A 194 -1.72 -26.60 -7.48
N MET A 195 -2.14 -26.16 -6.28
CA MET A 195 -3.56 -26.00 -5.96
C MET A 195 -4.23 -24.99 -6.90
N PHE A 196 -3.58 -23.85 -7.23
CA PHE A 196 -4.06 -22.93 -8.25
C PHE A 196 -4.09 -23.59 -9.65
N ALA A 197 -3.02 -24.29 -10.03
CA ALA A 197 -2.95 -24.95 -11.34
C ALA A 197 -4.03 -26.02 -11.53
N ASP A 198 -4.31 -26.83 -10.50
CA ASP A 198 -5.36 -27.86 -10.49
C ASP A 198 -6.77 -27.24 -10.65
N GLN A 199 -6.96 -25.99 -10.23
CA GLN A 199 -8.19 -25.20 -10.44
C GLN A 199 -8.22 -24.48 -11.80
N GLY A 200 -7.25 -24.73 -12.69
CA GLY A 200 -7.21 -24.19 -14.05
C GLY A 200 -6.56 -22.81 -14.18
N TYR A 201 -5.88 -22.31 -13.13
CA TYR A 201 -5.17 -21.03 -13.26
C TYR A 201 -3.92 -21.16 -14.14
N LYS A 202 -3.70 -20.13 -14.95
CA LYS A 202 -2.38 -19.89 -15.56
C LYS A 202 -1.45 -19.33 -14.48
N THR A 203 -0.39 -20.06 -14.16
CA THR A 203 0.53 -19.70 -13.07
C THR A 203 1.84 -19.12 -13.60
N PHE A 204 2.29 -18.02 -12.96
CA PHE A 204 3.57 -17.36 -13.20
C PHE A 204 4.29 -17.19 -11.85
N VAL A 205 5.37 -17.96 -11.64
CA VAL A 205 6.02 -18.03 -10.35
C VAL A 205 7.53 -17.83 -10.48
N GLY A 206 8.04 -16.84 -9.73
CA GLY A 206 9.43 -16.43 -9.77
C GLY A 206 9.73 -15.44 -10.92
N ASP A 207 10.85 -14.73 -10.78
CA ASP A 207 11.28 -13.67 -11.71
C ASP A 207 11.59 -14.18 -13.13
N SER A 208 11.96 -15.44 -13.27
CA SER A 208 12.15 -16.08 -14.60
C SER A 208 10.88 -16.15 -15.44
N THR A 209 9.70 -16.01 -14.84
CA THR A 209 8.41 -16.05 -15.57
C THR A 209 7.89 -14.67 -15.99
N ARG A 210 8.57 -13.59 -15.65
CA ARG A 210 8.12 -12.20 -15.89
C ARG A 210 7.83 -11.88 -17.34
N ASP A 211 8.68 -12.36 -18.29
CA ASP A 211 8.52 -12.07 -19.70
C ASP A 211 7.34 -12.88 -20.28
N ALA A 212 7.16 -14.11 -19.82
CA ALA A 212 5.99 -14.93 -20.15
C ALA A 212 4.71 -14.28 -19.60
N PHE A 213 4.73 -13.73 -18.39
CA PHE A 213 3.61 -12.97 -17.82
C PHE A 213 3.28 -11.73 -18.64
N ARG A 214 4.28 -10.96 -19.07
CA ARG A 214 4.06 -9.79 -19.94
C ARG A 214 3.46 -10.16 -21.28
N ALA A 215 4.00 -11.21 -21.91
CA ALA A 215 3.55 -11.67 -23.22
C ALA A 215 2.18 -12.37 -23.20
N TYR A 216 1.72 -12.81 -22.03
CA TYR A 216 0.46 -13.55 -21.89
C TYR A 216 -0.74 -12.69 -22.29
N LYS A 217 -1.58 -13.25 -23.15
CA LYS A 217 -2.86 -12.66 -23.58
C LYS A 217 -4.01 -13.49 -23.02
N PRO A 218 -4.72 -13.00 -22.00
CA PRO A 218 -5.79 -13.75 -21.37
C PRO A 218 -6.98 -13.94 -22.30
N LYS A 219 -7.67 -15.07 -22.12
CA LYS A 219 -8.90 -15.43 -22.84
C LYS A 219 -10.06 -15.59 -21.86
N LYS A 220 -11.27 -15.57 -22.38
CA LYS A 220 -12.47 -15.82 -21.60
C LYS A 220 -12.39 -17.17 -20.86
N GLY A 221 -12.71 -17.17 -19.58
CA GLY A 221 -12.65 -18.33 -18.69
C GLY A 221 -11.28 -18.63 -18.09
N GLU A 222 -10.21 -17.93 -18.52
CA GLU A 222 -8.88 -18.13 -17.95
C GLU A 222 -8.69 -17.30 -16.68
N LYS A 223 -8.15 -17.96 -15.64
CA LYS A 223 -7.75 -17.34 -14.37
C LYS A 223 -6.22 -17.24 -14.30
N VAL A 224 -5.71 -16.26 -13.56
CA VAL A 224 -4.26 -16.00 -13.47
C VAL A 224 -3.81 -15.93 -12.03
N PHE A 225 -2.72 -16.63 -11.71
CA PHE A 225 -1.96 -16.49 -10.47
C PHE A 225 -0.51 -16.13 -10.80
N ALA A 226 -0.03 -14.97 -10.30
CA ALA A 226 1.32 -14.48 -10.55
C ALA A 226 2.00 -14.06 -9.24
N ALA A 227 2.94 -14.87 -8.75
CA ALA A 227 3.80 -14.57 -7.60
C ALA A 227 5.25 -14.43 -8.08
N LEU A 228 5.65 -13.20 -8.48
CA LEU A 228 6.84 -12.97 -9.30
C LEU A 228 8.16 -12.87 -8.53
N THR A 229 8.12 -12.63 -7.21
CA THR A 229 9.32 -12.45 -6.37
C THR A 229 9.28 -13.32 -5.13
N TYR A 230 10.46 -13.56 -4.55
CA TYR A 230 10.57 -14.30 -3.28
C TYR A 230 9.78 -13.65 -2.13
N SER A 231 9.86 -12.32 -1.99
CA SER A 231 9.17 -11.51 -0.97
C SER A 231 8.30 -10.45 -1.66
N HIS A 232 8.42 -9.19 -1.27
CA HIS A 232 7.75 -8.07 -1.94
C HIS A 232 8.34 -7.82 -3.32
N LEU A 233 7.65 -7.10 -4.18
CA LEU A 233 8.26 -6.53 -5.38
C LEU A 233 9.36 -5.53 -4.97
N PRO A 234 10.36 -5.26 -5.82
CA PRO A 234 11.34 -4.22 -5.54
C PRO A 234 10.65 -2.86 -5.43
N TYR A 235 11.24 -1.94 -4.68
CA TYR A 235 10.80 -0.55 -4.68
C TYR A 235 10.95 0.08 -6.07
N GLU A 236 10.14 1.07 -6.36
CA GLU A 236 10.19 1.77 -7.64
C GLU A 236 11.53 2.44 -7.91
N VAL A 237 12.23 2.88 -6.86
CA VAL A 237 13.58 3.44 -6.99
C VAL A 237 14.57 2.46 -7.62
N GLU A 238 14.54 1.17 -7.26
CA GLU A 238 15.35 0.14 -7.91
C GLU A 238 14.80 -0.22 -9.30
N ARG A 239 13.48 -0.41 -9.39
CA ARG A 239 12.85 -0.84 -10.64
C ARG A 239 13.08 0.18 -11.77
N ARG A 240 13.02 1.48 -11.48
CA ARG A 240 13.29 2.56 -12.45
C ARG A 240 14.77 2.70 -12.79
N ASN A 241 15.66 2.23 -11.93
CA ASN A 241 17.10 2.30 -12.16
C ASN A 241 17.59 1.13 -13.04
N SER A 242 17.54 1.33 -14.36
CA SER A 242 17.81 0.30 -15.36
C SER A 242 19.21 -0.35 -15.27
N LYS A 243 20.19 0.33 -14.68
CA LYS A 243 21.54 -0.23 -14.49
C LYS A 243 21.62 -1.26 -13.36
N LEU A 244 20.66 -1.23 -12.43
CA LEU A 244 20.59 -2.17 -11.31
C LEU A 244 19.63 -3.33 -11.58
N THR A 245 18.73 -3.17 -12.54
CA THR A 245 17.68 -4.13 -12.87
C THR A 245 17.67 -4.44 -14.36
N GLU A 246 18.75 -5.08 -14.88
CA GLU A 246 18.80 -5.58 -16.27
C GLU A 246 17.56 -6.41 -16.61
N ASN A 247 16.97 -7.02 -15.59
CA ASN A 247 15.78 -7.85 -15.65
C ASN A 247 14.60 -7.21 -14.90
N LYS A 248 14.10 -6.07 -15.40
CA LYS A 248 12.99 -5.36 -14.75
C LYS A 248 11.76 -6.24 -14.56
N LEU A 249 11.39 -6.44 -13.32
CA LEU A 249 10.09 -7.01 -12.97
C LEU A 249 8.96 -6.09 -13.43
N PRO A 250 7.77 -6.63 -13.72
CA PRO A 250 6.60 -5.81 -14.01
C PRO A 250 6.36 -4.78 -12.90
N SER A 251 6.01 -3.56 -13.31
CA SER A 251 5.60 -2.48 -12.40
C SER A 251 4.18 -2.72 -11.89
N LEU A 252 3.78 -1.95 -10.86
CA LEU A 252 2.40 -2.02 -10.37
C LEU A 252 1.38 -1.67 -11.47
N VAL A 253 1.72 -0.72 -12.36
CA VAL A 253 0.84 -0.41 -13.50
C VAL A 253 0.76 -1.58 -14.48
N GLU A 254 1.87 -2.26 -14.83
CA GLU A 254 1.84 -3.43 -15.71
C GLU A 254 1.02 -4.59 -15.11
N LEU A 255 1.09 -4.80 -13.78
CA LEU A 255 0.26 -5.80 -13.09
C LEU A 255 -1.23 -5.42 -13.15
N THR A 256 -1.54 -4.13 -12.94
CA THR A 256 -2.91 -3.59 -12.99
C THR A 256 -3.49 -3.71 -14.39
N GLU A 257 -2.74 -3.33 -15.43
CA GLU A 257 -3.17 -3.49 -16.82
C GLU A 257 -3.42 -4.95 -17.18
N LYS A 258 -2.57 -5.87 -16.71
CA LYS A 258 -2.77 -7.31 -16.92
C LYS A 258 -4.02 -7.82 -16.20
N ALA A 259 -4.30 -7.31 -14.99
CA ALA A 259 -5.53 -7.62 -14.27
C ALA A 259 -6.77 -7.12 -15.05
N ILE A 260 -6.75 -5.86 -15.50
CA ILE A 260 -7.82 -5.30 -16.33
C ILE A 260 -8.07 -6.17 -17.57
N GLN A 261 -7.01 -6.50 -18.32
CA GLN A 261 -7.11 -7.35 -19.50
C GLN A 261 -7.71 -8.73 -19.19
N THR A 262 -7.33 -9.34 -18.06
CA THR A 262 -7.81 -10.66 -17.66
C THR A 262 -9.27 -10.62 -17.22
N LEU A 263 -9.64 -9.62 -16.41
CA LEU A 263 -10.99 -9.49 -15.88
C LEU A 263 -11.99 -9.05 -16.97
N ASP A 264 -11.60 -8.12 -17.84
CA ASP A 264 -12.43 -7.68 -18.97
C ASP A 264 -12.66 -8.83 -19.99
N ALA A 265 -11.65 -9.67 -20.22
CA ALA A 265 -11.78 -10.85 -21.08
C ALA A 265 -12.86 -11.84 -20.58
N GLN A 266 -13.26 -11.80 -19.32
CA GLN A 266 -14.36 -12.62 -18.78
C GLN A 266 -15.72 -12.21 -19.33
N GLN A 267 -15.86 -10.99 -19.87
CA GLN A 267 -17.12 -10.45 -20.42
C GLN A 267 -18.26 -10.45 -19.38
N LYS A 268 -17.94 -10.16 -18.14
CA LYS A 268 -18.85 -10.00 -17.00
C LYS A 268 -18.40 -8.81 -16.14
N PRO A 269 -19.22 -8.29 -15.23
CA PRO A 269 -18.79 -7.28 -14.27
C PRO A 269 -17.52 -7.73 -13.51
N PHE A 270 -16.67 -6.78 -13.09
CA PHE A 270 -15.49 -7.11 -12.30
C PHE A 270 -15.24 -6.15 -11.15
N PHE A 271 -14.60 -6.68 -10.11
CA PHE A 271 -14.03 -5.96 -8.99
C PHE A 271 -12.51 -6.17 -8.98
N LEU A 272 -11.74 -5.10 -8.96
CA LEU A 272 -10.28 -5.14 -8.91
C LEU A 272 -9.76 -4.31 -7.73
N MET A 273 -9.14 -4.98 -6.76
CA MET A 273 -8.37 -4.35 -5.70
C MET A 273 -6.91 -4.23 -6.12
N VAL A 274 -6.32 -3.05 -5.96
CA VAL A 274 -4.91 -2.77 -6.25
C VAL A 274 -4.26 -2.10 -5.05
N GLU A 275 -3.14 -2.66 -4.57
CA GLU A 275 -2.39 -2.14 -3.44
C GLU A 275 -1.05 -1.54 -3.85
N GLY A 276 -0.83 -0.27 -3.47
CA GLY A 276 0.47 0.38 -3.42
C GLY A 276 1.16 0.14 -2.09
N GLY A 277 1.54 -1.12 -1.81
CA GLY A 277 1.92 -1.54 -0.45
C GLY A 277 3.36 -1.23 -0.06
N ARG A 278 4.23 -0.79 -1.00
CA ARG A 278 5.62 -0.46 -0.65
C ARG A 278 5.78 0.96 -0.13
N ILE A 279 4.74 1.80 -0.20
CA ILE A 279 4.72 3.16 0.36
C ILE A 279 4.94 3.09 1.87
N ASP A 280 4.21 2.21 2.57
CA ASP A 280 4.33 1.97 4.00
C ASP A 280 5.75 1.57 4.42
N HIS A 281 6.31 0.56 3.75
CA HIS A 281 7.65 0.07 4.05
C HIS A 281 8.73 1.15 3.88
N ALA A 282 8.60 1.99 2.85
CA ALA A 282 9.50 3.12 2.64
C ALA A 282 9.35 4.19 3.72
N ALA A 283 8.11 4.50 4.11
CA ALA A 283 7.81 5.47 5.17
C ALA A 283 8.29 4.99 6.55
N HIS A 284 8.15 3.71 6.87
CA HIS A 284 8.78 3.10 8.05
C HIS A 284 10.30 3.28 8.07
N ALA A 285 10.95 3.20 6.91
CA ALA A 285 12.39 3.38 6.78
C ALA A 285 12.84 4.85 6.73
N HIS A 286 11.91 5.79 6.83
CA HIS A 286 12.14 7.23 6.63
C HIS A 286 12.86 7.52 5.29
N ASP A 287 12.52 6.78 4.26
CA ASP A 287 13.09 6.90 2.91
C ASP A 287 12.19 7.80 2.04
N PRO A 288 12.49 9.10 1.90
CA PRO A 288 11.61 10.02 1.18
C PRO A 288 11.56 9.73 -0.31
N ALA A 289 12.65 9.21 -0.90
CA ALA A 289 12.69 8.92 -2.32
C ALA A 289 11.83 7.70 -2.68
N SER A 290 11.97 6.60 -1.93
CA SER A 290 11.15 5.41 -2.16
C SER A 290 9.68 5.67 -1.84
N THR A 291 9.37 6.38 -0.75
CA THR A 291 7.99 6.74 -0.39
C THR A 291 7.30 7.51 -1.53
N ILE A 292 7.98 8.52 -2.10
CA ILE A 292 7.46 9.32 -3.20
C ILE A 292 7.31 8.49 -4.47
N LEU A 293 8.33 7.73 -4.86
CA LEU A 293 8.31 6.97 -6.11
C LEU A 293 7.30 5.82 -6.09
N ASP A 294 7.12 5.14 -4.95
CA ASP A 294 6.09 4.10 -4.80
C ASP A 294 4.67 4.70 -4.74
N THR A 295 4.51 5.93 -4.22
CA THR A 295 3.25 6.68 -4.33
C THR A 295 2.93 7.04 -5.79
N ILE A 296 3.93 7.48 -6.55
CA ILE A 296 3.79 7.75 -7.99
C ILE A 296 3.43 6.46 -8.75
N ALA A 297 4.07 5.33 -8.42
CA ALA A 297 3.74 4.05 -9.04
C ALA A 297 2.29 3.60 -8.78
N MET A 298 1.75 3.89 -7.60
CA MET A 298 0.33 3.68 -7.32
C MET A 298 -0.54 4.61 -8.18
N ASP A 299 -0.19 5.88 -8.30
CA ASP A 299 -0.94 6.82 -9.14
C ASP A 299 -0.89 6.46 -10.63
N GLU A 300 0.23 5.91 -11.11
CA GLU A 300 0.33 5.35 -12.47
C GLU A 300 -0.64 4.17 -12.66
N ALA A 301 -0.82 3.33 -11.63
CA ALA A 301 -1.82 2.25 -11.67
C ALA A 301 -3.27 2.80 -11.63
N VAL A 302 -3.52 3.86 -10.85
CA VAL A 302 -4.81 4.59 -10.88
C VAL A 302 -5.05 5.19 -12.26
N ALA A 303 -4.01 5.74 -12.91
CA ALA A 303 -4.10 6.28 -14.27
C ALA A 303 -4.54 5.20 -15.28
N ALA A 304 -4.04 3.97 -15.17
CA ALA A 304 -4.48 2.86 -16.04
C ALA A 304 -5.99 2.55 -15.87
N ALA A 305 -6.48 2.55 -14.64
CA ALA A 305 -7.92 2.41 -14.38
C ALA A 305 -8.73 3.62 -14.88
N TYR A 306 -8.15 4.82 -14.77
CA TYR A 306 -8.80 6.04 -15.28
C TYR A 306 -8.89 6.04 -16.81
N GLU A 307 -7.89 5.51 -17.53
CA GLU A 307 -7.98 5.30 -18.99
C GLU A 307 -9.09 4.28 -19.36
N PHE A 308 -9.32 3.27 -18.52
CA PHE A 308 -10.45 2.36 -18.67
C PHE A 308 -11.78 3.09 -18.39
N TYR A 309 -11.86 3.86 -17.29
CA TYR A 309 -13.02 4.67 -16.95
C TYR A 309 -13.44 5.61 -18.09
N LYS A 310 -12.51 6.28 -18.76
CA LYS A 310 -12.83 7.18 -19.88
C LYS A 310 -13.56 6.50 -21.05
N LYS A 311 -13.40 5.19 -21.17
CA LYS A 311 -14.12 4.37 -22.19
C LYS A 311 -15.46 3.86 -21.67
N HIS A 312 -15.65 3.77 -20.36
CA HIS A 312 -16.83 3.20 -19.69
C HIS A 312 -17.31 4.07 -18.52
N PRO A 313 -17.52 5.40 -18.70
CA PRO A 313 -17.77 6.32 -17.59
C PRO A 313 -19.07 6.04 -16.83
N GLU A 314 -20.11 5.57 -17.53
CA GLU A 314 -21.43 5.28 -16.95
C GLU A 314 -21.52 3.89 -16.32
N GLU A 315 -20.43 3.11 -16.33
CA GLU A 315 -20.39 1.73 -15.86
C GLU A 315 -19.27 1.48 -14.85
N THR A 316 -18.42 2.47 -14.59
CA THR A 316 -17.20 2.32 -13.79
C THR A 316 -17.27 3.15 -12.52
N LEU A 317 -16.81 2.57 -11.41
CA LEU A 317 -16.49 3.24 -10.16
C LEU A 317 -15.00 3.06 -9.86
N ILE A 318 -14.29 4.15 -9.56
CA ILE A 318 -12.92 4.13 -9.02
C ILE A 318 -12.92 4.79 -7.65
N VAL A 319 -12.40 4.09 -6.64
CA VAL A 319 -12.19 4.61 -5.29
C VAL A 319 -10.72 4.43 -4.91
N THR A 320 -10.11 5.49 -4.37
CA THR A 320 -8.77 5.42 -3.77
C THR A 320 -8.85 5.70 -2.28
N ALA A 321 -8.11 4.96 -1.47
CA ALA A 321 -8.03 5.15 -0.02
C ALA A 321 -6.64 4.72 0.49
N ALA A 322 -6.45 4.76 1.80
CA ALA A 322 -5.33 4.16 2.50
C ALA A 322 -5.84 3.45 3.77
N ASP A 323 -5.08 2.51 4.29
CA ASP A 323 -5.42 1.81 5.53
C ASP A 323 -4.99 2.60 6.78
N HIS A 324 -3.90 3.36 6.69
CA HIS A 324 -3.37 4.30 7.70
C HIS A 324 -2.34 5.25 7.07
N GLU A 325 -1.81 6.16 7.87
CA GLU A 325 -0.60 6.92 7.59
C GLU A 325 0.59 6.26 8.28
N THR A 326 1.78 6.35 7.69
CA THR A 326 3.04 5.84 8.24
C THR A 326 4.13 6.90 8.26
N GLY A 327 4.88 6.96 9.35
CA GLY A 327 6.05 7.81 9.50
C GLY A 327 5.77 9.19 10.11
N GLY A 328 4.51 9.63 10.13
CA GLY A 328 4.17 10.97 10.57
C GLY A 328 4.88 12.03 9.74
N VAL A 329 4.74 11.94 8.40
CA VAL A 329 5.49 12.75 7.44
C VAL A 329 5.10 14.21 7.52
N GLY A 330 6.09 15.10 7.55
CA GLY A 330 5.93 16.55 7.43
C GLY A 330 6.73 17.12 6.26
N LEU A 331 6.20 18.15 5.62
CA LEU A 331 6.89 18.90 4.57
C LEU A 331 7.23 20.30 5.09
N GLY A 332 8.46 20.78 4.81
CA GLY A 332 8.88 22.13 5.17
C GLY A 332 9.55 22.25 6.53
N ILE A 333 10.59 21.45 6.82
CA ILE A 333 11.39 21.62 8.05
C ILE A 333 12.15 22.94 8.01
N SER A 334 12.02 23.73 9.09
CA SER A 334 12.87 24.91 9.32
C SER A 334 14.15 24.50 10.05
N MET A 335 15.27 24.46 9.33
CA MET A 335 16.60 24.17 9.86
C MET A 335 17.43 25.46 10.04
N ASP A 336 16.97 26.57 9.45
CA ASP A 336 17.64 27.87 9.44
C ASP A 336 16.61 29.00 9.23
N SER A 337 17.08 30.25 9.20
CA SER A 337 16.24 31.43 8.96
C SER A 337 15.56 31.52 7.58
N LYS A 338 15.85 30.57 6.67
CA LYS A 338 15.28 30.52 5.31
C LYS A 338 14.17 29.48 5.16
N GLY A 339 13.48 29.12 6.23
CA GLY A 339 12.70 27.91 6.48
C GLY A 339 11.50 27.56 5.60
N TYR A 340 11.10 28.39 4.62
CA TYR A 340 9.86 28.15 3.84
C TYR A 340 10.14 27.61 2.43
N PHE A 341 10.78 26.45 2.31
CA PHE A 341 11.01 25.82 1.02
C PHE A 341 11.09 24.28 1.10
N LEU A 342 10.89 23.62 -0.01
CA LEU A 342 11.12 22.21 -0.24
C LEU A 342 12.18 22.01 -1.33
N ASN A 343 12.99 20.96 -1.21
CA ASN A 343 14.00 20.60 -2.20
C ASN A 343 13.87 19.11 -2.56
N LEU A 344 12.72 18.72 -3.10
CA LEU A 344 12.47 17.33 -3.47
C LEU A 344 13.34 16.88 -4.64
N LYS A 345 13.85 17.81 -5.45
CA LYS A 345 14.74 17.52 -6.57
C LYS A 345 16.05 16.83 -6.14
N CYS A 346 16.52 17.00 -4.91
CA CYS A 346 17.70 16.28 -4.42
C CYS A 346 17.48 14.75 -4.39
N LEU A 347 16.21 14.27 -4.34
CA LEU A 347 15.84 12.87 -4.33
C LEU A 347 16.05 12.16 -5.67
N GLU A 348 16.13 12.89 -6.78
CA GLU A 348 16.39 12.34 -8.13
C GLU A 348 17.69 11.56 -8.23
N LYS A 349 18.64 11.82 -7.31
CA LYS A 349 19.93 11.16 -7.26
C LYS A 349 19.92 9.79 -6.57
N VAL A 350 18.84 9.45 -5.85
CA VAL A 350 18.71 8.18 -5.15
C VAL A 350 18.50 7.04 -6.15
N ARG A 351 19.21 5.93 -5.94
CA ARG A 351 19.22 4.78 -6.85
C ARG A 351 18.75 3.49 -6.20
N VAL A 352 18.77 3.42 -4.88
CA VAL A 352 18.43 2.23 -4.09
C VAL A 352 17.66 2.63 -2.85
N SER A 353 16.76 1.74 -2.40
CA SER A 353 15.96 1.93 -1.19
C SER A 353 16.78 1.78 0.09
N ALA A 354 16.27 2.39 1.16
CA ALA A 354 16.85 2.26 2.48
C ALA A 354 16.70 0.84 3.04
N GLU A 355 15.51 0.27 3.03
CA GLU A 355 15.20 -1.00 3.68
C GLU A 355 15.90 -2.19 3.01
N ASP A 356 15.76 -2.35 1.71
CA ASP A 356 16.26 -3.54 1.02
C ASP A 356 17.76 -3.49 0.71
N ASN A 357 18.34 -2.30 0.59
CA ASN A 357 19.73 -2.12 0.19
C ASN A 357 20.60 -1.45 1.26
N LEU A 358 20.34 -0.21 1.64
CA LEU A 358 21.20 0.56 2.53
C LEU A 358 21.33 -0.11 3.90
N ASN A 359 20.21 -0.53 4.51
CA ASN A 359 20.16 -1.18 5.82
C ASN A 359 21.03 -2.45 5.91
N LYS A 360 21.22 -3.13 4.79
CA LYS A 360 21.98 -4.38 4.71
C LYS A 360 23.43 -4.17 4.26
N TYR A 361 23.72 -3.02 3.62
CA TYR A 361 24.99 -2.82 2.92
C TYR A 361 26.20 -2.77 3.85
N TYR A 362 26.14 -1.93 4.91
CA TYR A 362 27.26 -1.79 5.84
C TYR A 362 27.62 -3.12 6.53
N ASN A 363 26.61 -3.89 6.95
CA ASN A 363 26.84 -5.19 7.54
C ASN A 363 27.45 -6.21 6.55
N LYS A 364 27.07 -6.14 5.26
CA LYS A 364 27.71 -6.96 4.22
C LYS A 364 29.16 -6.53 4.00
N LEU A 365 29.43 -5.23 4.04
CA LEU A 365 30.75 -4.65 3.88
C LEU A 365 31.66 -5.06 5.07
N ALA A 366 31.15 -4.98 6.31
CA ALA A 366 31.87 -5.38 7.51
C ALA A 366 32.31 -6.85 7.52
N LYS A 367 31.57 -7.74 6.83
CA LYS A 367 31.96 -9.15 6.66
C LYS A 367 33.10 -9.37 5.65
N LYS A 368 33.34 -8.40 4.76
CA LYS A 368 34.31 -8.49 3.66
C LYS A 368 35.58 -7.69 3.91
N GLU A 369 35.48 -6.61 4.68
CA GLU A 369 36.56 -5.66 4.95
C GLU A 369 36.71 -5.47 6.46
N SER A 370 37.83 -5.95 7.01
CA SER A 370 38.17 -5.85 8.42
C SER A 370 38.82 -4.52 8.81
N ASP A 371 39.50 -3.85 7.86
CA ASP A 371 40.09 -2.55 8.06
C ASP A 371 39.01 -1.47 8.14
N LEU A 372 38.88 -0.82 9.29
CA LEU A 372 37.86 0.18 9.56
C LEU A 372 37.95 1.38 8.62
N LYS A 373 39.16 1.87 8.31
CA LYS A 373 39.33 3.03 7.41
C LYS A 373 38.86 2.70 6.00
N LYS A 374 39.21 1.53 5.48
CA LYS A 374 38.78 1.06 4.15
C LYS A 374 37.27 0.84 4.13
N ARG A 375 36.71 0.26 5.18
CA ARG A 375 35.25 0.03 5.33
C ARG A 375 34.48 1.35 5.32
N HIS A 376 34.90 2.32 6.13
CA HIS A 376 34.27 3.64 6.18
C HIS A 376 34.37 4.35 4.82
N ALA A 377 35.56 4.36 4.20
CA ALA A 377 35.73 4.95 2.88
C ALA A 377 34.83 4.28 1.82
N ALA A 378 34.72 2.95 1.83
CA ALA A 378 33.86 2.23 0.91
C ALA A 378 32.37 2.51 1.15
N PHE A 379 31.94 2.68 2.42
CA PHE A 379 30.57 3.07 2.73
C PHE A 379 30.26 4.48 2.27
N ILE A 380 31.15 5.43 2.50
CA ILE A 380 30.99 6.81 2.03
C ILE A 380 30.89 6.84 0.49
N ALA A 381 31.76 6.14 -0.23
CA ALA A 381 31.68 6.03 -1.69
C ALA A 381 30.35 5.41 -2.17
N TYR A 382 29.80 4.45 -1.42
CA TYR A 382 28.50 3.89 -1.71
C TYR A 382 27.37 4.92 -1.50
N VAL A 383 27.40 5.68 -0.40
CA VAL A 383 26.42 6.73 -0.11
C VAL A 383 26.46 7.82 -1.19
N GLU A 384 27.65 8.26 -1.60
CA GLU A 384 27.81 9.23 -2.69
C GLU A 384 27.19 8.72 -4.00
N LYS A 385 27.51 7.48 -4.36
CA LYS A 385 27.07 6.87 -5.62
C LYS A 385 25.57 6.56 -5.65
N GLN A 386 25.00 6.04 -4.56
CA GLN A 386 23.65 5.51 -4.55
C GLN A 386 22.61 6.47 -3.97
N TRP A 387 23.08 7.44 -3.15
CA TRP A 387 22.21 8.39 -2.44
C TRP A 387 22.48 9.84 -2.83
N GLY A 388 23.47 10.09 -3.70
CA GLY A 388 23.79 11.40 -4.24
C GLY A 388 24.31 12.40 -3.21
N LEU A 389 24.74 11.95 -2.03
CA LEU A 389 25.30 12.81 -0.98
C LEU A 389 26.78 13.09 -1.23
N THR A 390 27.09 13.79 -2.32
CA THR A 390 28.47 14.06 -2.77
C THR A 390 29.08 15.34 -2.22
N ASP A 391 28.25 16.29 -1.78
CA ASP A 391 28.60 17.65 -1.32
C ASP A 391 28.32 17.83 0.18
N ARG A 392 28.71 16.81 0.97
CA ARG A 392 28.48 16.83 2.41
C ARG A 392 29.30 17.91 3.11
N THR A 393 28.69 18.52 4.11
CA THR A 393 29.36 19.43 5.05
C THR A 393 30.18 18.63 6.08
N ALA A 394 31.13 19.28 6.72
CA ALA A 394 31.90 18.67 7.81
C ALA A 394 31.00 18.17 8.98
N SER A 395 29.84 18.79 9.17
CA SER A 395 28.85 18.36 10.18
C SER A 395 28.16 17.05 9.77
N GLU A 396 27.75 16.93 8.51
CA GLU A 396 27.15 15.71 7.96
C GLU A 396 28.14 14.54 7.95
N ASP A 397 29.43 14.79 7.61
CA ASP A 397 30.49 13.78 7.70
C ASP A 397 30.68 13.28 9.15
N LYS A 398 30.59 14.16 10.16
CA LYS A 398 30.63 13.75 11.58
C LYS A 398 29.43 12.87 11.97
N ILE A 399 28.22 13.15 11.45
CA ILE A 399 27.04 12.33 11.69
C ILE A 399 27.26 10.92 11.11
N LEU A 400 27.71 10.81 9.86
CA LEU A 400 28.00 9.52 9.23
C LEU A 400 29.11 8.75 9.95
N ALA A 401 30.21 9.43 10.33
CA ALA A 401 31.29 8.80 11.09
C ALA A 401 30.78 8.24 12.43
N LYS A 402 30.00 9.00 13.19
CA LYS A 402 29.40 8.54 14.44
C LYS A 402 28.48 7.32 14.23
N ALA A 403 27.70 7.31 13.15
CA ALA A 403 26.82 6.19 12.82
C ALA A 403 27.60 4.92 12.42
N MET A 404 28.68 5.06 11.65
CA MET A 404 29.58 3.96 11.30
C MET A 404 30.27 3.39 12.55
N ASP A 405 30.84 4.25 13.41
CA ASP A 405 31.46 3.85 14.68
C ASP A 405 30.48 3.12 15.61
N ALA A 406 29.23 3.60 15.68
CA ALA A 406 28.21 2.96 16.50
C ALA A 406 27.86 1.56 15.97
N GLN A 407 27.83 1.39 14.66
CA GLN A 407 27.54 0.09 14.04
C GLN A 407 28.71 -0.88 14.14
N ASP A 408 29.96 -0.40 14.00
CA ASP A 408 31.17 -1.21 14.16
C ASP A 408 31.37 -1.74 15.59
N LYS A 409 31.03 -0.95 16.57
CA LYS A 409 31.10 -1.35 17.98
C LYS A 409 30.06 -2.41 18.37
N ASN A 410 29.24 -2.86 17.42
CA ASN A 410 28.15 -3.80 17.65
C ASN A 410 27.24 -3.34 18.82
N GLN A 411 27.19 -2.04 19.05
CA GLN A 411 26.27 -1.45 19.99
C GLN A 411 24.87 -1.73 19.44
N SER A 412 24.30 -2.86 19.87
CA SER A 412 22.85 -2.93 19.91
C SER A 412 22.44 -1.67 20.67
N LEU A 413 21.77 -0.75 19.99
CA LEU A 413 21.14 0.39 20.65
C LEU A 413 20.46 -0.12 21.92
N PRO A 414 20.58 0.54 23.06
CA PRO A 414 19.83 0.17 24.25
C PRO A 414 18.39 -0.12 23.88
N LYS A 415 17.75 -1.06 24.54
CA LYS A 415 16.40 -1.52 24.15
C LYS A 415 15.41 -0.36 23.93
N GLY A 416 15.53 0.75 24.70
CA GLY A 416 14.75 1.97 24.52
C GLY A 416 15.17 2.83 23.33
N GLU A 417 16.42 2.74 22.85
CA GLU A 417 16.86 3.47 21.65
C GLU A 417 16.56 2.68 20.36
N LYS A 418 16.49 1.33 20.42
CA LYS A 418 15.94 0.52 19.33
C LYS A 418 14.48 0.85 19.04
N GLU A 419 13.75 1.20 20.07
CA GLU A 419 12.35 1.60 19.99
C GLU A 419 12.17 3.00 19.37
N LEU A 420 13.15 3.90 19.59
CA LEU A 420 13.21 5.22 18.95
C LEU A 420 13.61 5.17 17.46
N TYR A 421 14.42 4.18 17.06
CA TYR A 421 14.94 4.04 15.69
C TYR A 421 14.24 2.94 14.87
N GLY A 422 13.11 2.40 15.36
CA GLY A 422 12.44 1.26 14.72
C GLY A 422 13.23 -0.04 14.83
N TYR A 423 12.59 -1.10 15.17
CA TYR A 423 13.15 -2.40 15.56
C TYR A 423 14.13 -3.08 14.58
N SER A 424 14.30 -2.55 13.37
CA SER A 424 14.98 -3.25 12.28
C SER A 424 16.06 -2.44 11.58
N TYR A 425 16.27 -1.17 11.94
CA TYR A 425 17.11 -0.26 11.18
C TYR A 425 18.49 -0.05 11.81
N THR A 426 19.51 0.06 10.96
CA THR A 426 20.89 0.24 11.40
C THR A 426 21.22 1.71 11.58
N PRO A 427 22.16 2.07 12.50
CA PRO A 427 22.61 3.46 12.67
C PRO A 427 23.04 4.14 11.36
N THR A 428 23.74 3.39 10.50
CA THR A 428 24.19 3.94 9.20
C THR A 428 23.04 4.21 8.24
N MET A 429 21.98 3.37 8.24
CA MET A 429 20.80 3.62 7.43
C MET A 429 20.07 4.88 7.92
N VAL A 430 19.77 4.94 9.22
CA VAL A 430 19.04 6.08 9.81
C VAL A 430 19.79 7.40 9.56
N ALA A 431 21.13 7.42 9.72
CA ALA A 431 21.91 8.64 9.47
C ALA A 431 21.81 9.11 8.00
N VAL A 432 21.85 8.20 7.03
CA VAL A 432 21.75 8.57 5.60
C VAL A 432 20.36 9.05 5.25
N THR A 433 19.30 8.35 5.70
CA THR A 433 17.91 8.75 5.41
C THR A 433 17.55 10.07 6.09
N ASP A 434 18.04 10.31 7.31
CA ASP A 434 17.85 11.58 8.02
C ASP A 434 18.54 12.75 7.30
N LEU A 435 19.80 12.59 6.90
CA LEU A 435 20.53 13.61 6.12
C LEU A 435 19.83 13.94 4.80
N LEU A 436 19.36 12.93 4.09
CA LEU A 436 18.62 13.14 2.85
C LEU A 436 17.28 13.84 3.10
N SER A 437 16.55 13.42 4.14
CA SER A 437 15.28 14.04 4.55
C SER A 437 15.46 15.50 4.90
N GLN A 438 16.51 15.85 5.68
CA GLN A 438 16.85 17.22 6.00
C GLN A 438 17.13 18.06 4.73
N ARG A 439 17.87 17.52 3.76
CA ARG A 439 18.15 18.19 2.49
C ARG A 439 16.90 18.39 1.63
N ALA A 440 15.99 17.41 1.65
CA ALA A 440 14.70 17.48 0.97
C ALA A 440 13.68 18.37 1.72
N ARG A 441 13.95 18.74 2.98
CA ARG A 441 13.03 19.42 3.91
C ARG A 441 11.80 18.56 4.23
N VAL A 442 11.99 17.26 4.32
CA VAL A 442 11.01 16.29 4.79
C VAL A 442 11.31 15.91 6.24
N SER A 443 10.30 15.78 7.07
CA SER A 443 10.41 15.34 8.45
C SER A 443 9.59 14.10 8.73
N TRP A 444 9.96 13.40 9.80
CA TRP A 444 9.32 12.19 10.27
C TRP A 444 9.13 12.27 11.79
N THR A 445 7.99 11.84 12.30
CA THR A 445 7.71 11.86 13.74
C THR A 445 7.73 10.48 14.36
N SER A 446 7.68 9.41 13.55
CA SER A 446 7.58 8.03 14.02
C SER A 446 8.13 7.06 12.99
N PHE A 447 8.70 5.94 13.45
CA PHE A 447 9.02 4.78 12.61
C PHE A 447 7.85 3.79 12.44
N VAL A 448 6.66 4.16 12.93
CA VAL A 448 5.45 3.35 12.90
C VAL A 448 4.27 4.17 12.36
N HIS A 449 3.08 3.60 12.40
CA HIS A 449 1.87 4.27 11.93
C HIS A 449 1.46 5.43 12.83
N THR A 450 0.67 6.34 12.30
CA THR A 450 0.06 7.45 13.05
C THR A 450 -1.46 7.43 12.94
N GLY A 451 -2.13 8.17 13.82
CA GLY A 451 -3.58 8.35 13.81
C GLY A 451 -4.07 9.49 12.92
N THR A 452 -3.25 9.94 11.97
CA THR A 452 -3.62 10.98 11.02
C THR A 452 -4.75 10.49 10.10
N PHE A 453 -5.71 11.38 9.78
CA PHE A 453 -6.71 11.09 8.75
C PHE A 453 -6.05 10.79 7.42
N ILE A 454 -6.59 9.80 6.69
CA ILE A 454 -6.16 9.53 5.32
C ILE A 454 -7.15 10.13 4.32
N PRO A 455 -6.69 10.58 3.14
CA PRO A 455 -7.57 11.04 2.07
C PRO A 455 -8.12 9.85 1.29
N ALA A 456 -9.43 9.86 1.01
CA ALA A 456 -10.03 9.03 -0.02
C ALA A 456 -10.53 9.90 -1.17
N THR A 457 -10.44 9.42 -2.41
CA THR A 457 -11.01 10.11 -3.57
C THR A 457 -11.73 9.12 -4.49
N SER A 458 -12.74 9.62 -5.24
CA SER A 458 -13.54 8.76 -6.10
C SER A 458 -14.08 9.47 -7.33
N ILE A 459 -14.35 8.67 -8.37
CA ILE A 459 -14.96 9.08 -9.63
C ILE A 459 -15.81 7.95 -10.21
N GLY A 460 -16.87 8.31 -10.92
CA GLY A 460 -17.74 7.38 -11.64
C GLY A 460 -19.07 7.15 -10.95
N VAL A 461 -19.68 5.98 -11.21
CA VAL A 461 -21.02 5.63 -10.75
C VAL A 461 -21.09 5.55 -9.22
N GLY A 462 -21.93 6.37 -8.58
CA GLY A 462 -22.11 6.43 -7.14
C GLY A 462 -20.92 7.02 -6.36
N ALA A 463 -19.96 7.64 -7.05
CA ALA A 463 -18.76 8.19 -6.44
C ALA A 463 -19.04 9.32 -5.44
N GLU A 464 -20.14 10.06 -5.58
CA GLU A 464 -20.57 11.14 -4.68
C GLU A 464 -20.84 10.65 -3.25
N ARG A 465 -21.02 9.35 -3.06
CA ARG A 465 -21.20 8.75 -1.73
C ARG A 465 -19.92 8.70 -0.90
N PHE A 466 -18.74 8.77 -1.55
CA PHE A 466 -17.44 8.70 -0.88
C PHE A 466 -16.90 10.10 -0.56
N THR A 467 -17.71 10.91 0.14
CA THR A 467 -17.40 12.30 0.50
C THR A 467 -17.60 12.56 1.98
N GLY A 468 -16.97 13.64 2.47
CA GLY A 468 -17.15 14.15 3.83
C GLY A 468 -16.09 13.64 4.81
N PHE A 469 -16.48 13.60 6.08
CA PHE A 469 -15.66 13.06 7.17
C PHE A 469 -16.26 11.71 7.57
N ILE A 470 -15.55 10.63 7.32
CA ILE A 470 -16.08 9.27 7.41
C ILE A 470 -15.12 8.33 8.14
N ASP A 471 -15.61 7.19 8.54
CA ASP A 471 -14.79 6.10 9.07
C ASP A 471 -14.33 5.16 7.93
N ASN A 472 -13.22 4.46 8.10
CA ASN A 472 -12.73 3.53 7.07
C ASN A 472 -13.71 2.37 6.81
N THR A 473 -14.54 2.00 7.79
CA THR A 473 -15.60 1.01 7.62
C THR A 473 -16.75 1.49 6.72
N ASP A 474 -16.93 2.80 6.58
CA ASP A 474 -17.96 3.36 5.70
C ASP A 474 -17.65 3.09 4.22
N ILE A 475 -16.37 3.01 3.82
CA ILE A 475 -16.00 2.86 2.41
C ILE A 475 -16.56 1.56 1.82
N PRO A 476 -16.29 0.35 2.35
CA PRO A 476 -16.86 -0.87 1.79
C PRO A 476 -18.37 -0.97 2.00
N ASN A 477 -18.93 -0.38 3.07
CA ASN A 477 -20.39 -0.35 3.27
C ASN A 477 -21.08 0.48 2.18
N ARG A 478 -20.58 1.69 1.88
CA ARG A 478 -21.07 2.54 0.78
C ARG A 478 -20.84 1.90 -0.59
N MET A 479 -19.70 1.22 -0.76
CA MET A 479 -19.40 0.47 -1.98
C MET A 479 -20.40 -0.69 -2.17
N ALA A 480 -20.72 -1.41 -1.09
CA ALA A 480 -21.71 -2.49 -1.12
C ALA A 480 -23.11 -1.98 -1.50
N GLU A 481 -23.52 -0.80 -1.01
CA GLU A 481 -24.76 -0.15 -1.44
C GLU A 481 -24.75 0.19 -2.93
N VAL A 482 -23.67 0.82 -3.42
CA VAL A 482 -23.53 1.21 -4.84
C VAL A 482 -23.49 -0.01 -5.76
N MET A 483 -22.81 -1.08 -5.34
CA MET A 483 -22.72 -2.34 -6.07
C MET A 483 -23.96 -3.22 -5.88
N GLU A 484 -24.89 -2.87 -4.96
CA GLU A 484 -26.04 -3.69 -4.57
C GLU A 484 -25.62 -5.11 -4.13
N VAL A 485 -24.55 -5.23 -3.35
CA VAL A 485 -24.08 -6.48 -2.73
C VAL A 485 -24.31 -6.44 -1.23
N LYS A 486 -24.18 -7.59 -0.55
CA LYS A 486 -24.38 -7.68 0.90
C LYS A 486 -23.09 -8.14 1.58
N LEU A 487 -22.57 -7.33 2.48
CA LEU A 487 -21.57 -7.74 3.46
C LEU A 487 -22.22 -8.63 4.55
N SER A 488 -21.46 -9.02 5.57
CA SER A 488 -21.90 -10.01 6.58
C SER A 488 -23.18 -9.64 7.35
N GLY A 489 -23.58 -8.37 7.34
CA GLY A 489 -24.82 -7.91 8.00
C GLY A 489 -24.82 -8.05 9.53
N ILE A 490 -23.63 -8.19 10.13
CA ILE A 490 -23.44 -8.23 11.58
C ILE A 490 -23.63 -6.81 12.12
N LYS A 491 -24.34 -6.66 13.24
CA LYS A 491 -24.53 -5.34 13.85
C LYS A 491 -23.17 -4.77 14.26
N HIS A 492 -22.90 -3.53 13.84
CA HIS A 492 -21.69 -2.80 14.24
C HIS A 492 -21.62 -2.69 15.77
N VAL A 493 -20.45 -2.99 16.33
CA VAL A 493 -20.15 -2.77 17.75
C VAL A 493 -19.18 -1.60 17.82
N ASP A 494 -19.45 -0.63 18.68
CA ASP A 494 -18.55 0.51 18.88
C ASP A 494 -17.16 0.03 19.31
N SER A 495 -16.13 0.65 18.76
CA SER A 495 -14.75 0.30 19.09
C SER A 495 -14.45 0.54 20.56
N LYS A 496 -13.94 -0.47 21.24
CA LYS A 496 -13.51 -0.37 22.65
C LYS A 496 -12.40 0.67 22.84
N ALA A 497 -11.57 0.91 21.81
CA ALA A 497 -10.52 1.91 21.86
C ALA A 497 -11.04 3.34 22.13
N LEU A 498 -12.26 3.66 21.65
CA LEU A 498 -12.90 4.95 21.86
C LEU A 498 -13.48 5.13 23.27
N LEU A 499 -13.72 4.04 24.00
CA LEU A 499 -14.35 4.07 25.33
C LEU A 499 -13.33 4.30 26.48
N GLY A 500 -12.07 4.49 26.17
CA GLY A 500 -11.04 4.89 27.14
C GLY A 500 -10.46 3.78 28.01
N ASP A 501 -11.00 2.54 27.95
CA ASP A 501 -10.59 1.44 28.82
C ASP A 501 -9.46 0.56 28.26
N THR A 502 -9.03 0.82 27.03
CA THR A 502 -8.07 -0.03 26.32
C THR A 502 -6.77 0.67 25.90
N PHE A 503 -6.33 1.65 26.67
CA PHE A 503 -4.89 1.91 26.64
C PHE A 503 -4.24 0.64 27.17
N GLY A 504 -3.69 -0.15 26.26
CA GLY A 504 -2.88 -1.30 26.60
C GLY A 504 -1.92 -0.94 27.71
N PRO A 505 -1.40 -1.87 28.51
CA PRO A 505 -0.67 -1.57 29.72
C PRO A 505 0.28 -0.44 29.37
N GLN A 506 0.18 0.70 30.09
CA GLN A 506 1.06 1.85 29.90
C GLN A 506 2.46 1.27 29.97
N THR A 507 2.98 0.94 28.81
CA THR A 507 4.28 0.32 28.70
C THR A 507 5.26 1.31 29.26
N LYS A 508 6.36 0.86 29.80
CA LYS A 508 7.43 1.59 30.48
C LYS A 508 7.94 2.87 29.78
N TYR A 509 7.30 3.28 28.68
CA TYR A 509 7.62 4.44 27.83
C TYR A 509 7.22 5.80 28.38
N SER A 510 6.36 5.88 29.41
CA SER A 510 6.02 7.13 30.08
C SER A 510 7.21 7.79 30.81
N LYS A 511 8.42 7.21 30.72
CA LYS A 511 9.64 7.69 31.38
C LYS A 511 10.79 8.05 30.44
N ILE A 512 10.54 8.22 29.12
CA ILE A 512 11.59 8.78 28.26
C ILE A 512 11.62 10.28 28.50
N PRO A 513 12.66 10.83 29.16
CA PRO A 513 12.76 12.27 29.26
C PRO A 513 13.04 12.82 27.87
N TYR A 514 12.15 13.66 27.37
CA TYR A 514 12.46 14.57 26.28
C TYR A 514 13.62 15.44 26.74
N ASN A 515 14.83 15.06 26.49
CA ASN A 515 15.97 15.95 26.63
C ASN A 515 15.89 16.95 25.47
N LYS A 516 15.64 18.19 25.86
CA LYS A 516 15.69 19.40 25.04
C LYS A 516 17.03 19.58 24.36
#